data_c9ea5be142e45a637c71714f93a160e9
#
_entry.id   c9ea5be142e45a637c71714f93a160e9
#
_cell.length_a   1.000
_cell.length_b   1.000
_cell.length_c   1.000
_cell.angle_alpha   90.00
_cell.angle_beta   90.00
_cell.angle_gamma   90.00
#
_symmetry.space_group_name_H-M   'P 1'
#
loop_
_entity.id
_entity.type
_entity.pdbx_description
1 polymer ?
#
loop_
_entity_poly.entity_id
_entity_poly.type
_entity_poly.pdbx_seq_one_letter_code
_entity_poly.pdbx_strand_id
1 'polypeptide(L)'
;MKKKSEFEAPYIGIETIDNTPIFYNRRGDYSVIIKCENPIIQYSADMDAYYDFHHLFTNILKVLGTGYTIQKQDILCKKSFLPPQNRKNDYLSNRYFEHFKGRIYTDISTYLVITGEVERSKFFSFDPRRFDTFIRNITKVLGLFANRGIRAKLLNENEIEIYIKRFLSINFNQQTVSLKNIKAREENLIIGEKNVQCISLVDIDEVNFPSVIKPYKEVNIGLRFPVDLLSFLHDTPSIDTIIYNQVINIPDQRNEANKLEGKKKKHKGMPDPANDLCVEDIERVQSDIAREGQMLVYAHYNIILAGLDDISKAVNYVETSLFDCGIIVNKQCFNQLELFECALPGNAINLNSYDKFLTTSDAAICLLFKEKLQVTENSPFLTYFTDRQGLPVGIDMSGKEGEKKYTNNSNFFVLGPSGSGKSFYVNSKVRQWVLDNTDIVLVDTGHSYSGMCEYYHGKYITYSESKPISMNPFRITEEEYNVEKKNFLKSLIFLIWKGANGEVKKQEEEIMDITIEKYYSFYFHPFNGYSDAEKEAIRENLLLEFQVNEEEFENEREKEERKILSEKIEKLQ
;
A
#
# COMPACT_ATOMS: atom_id res chain seq x y z
N MET A 1 -18.02 40.09 -34.69
CA MET A 1 -18.25 38.84 -33.93
C MET A 1 -17.01 37.97 -34.11
N LYS A 2 -16.16 37.79 -33.08
CA LYS A 2 -15.11 36.77 -33.11
C LYS A 2 -15.79 35.41 -33.21
N LYS A 3 -15.47 34.62 -34.26
CA LYS A 3 -15.90 33.20 -34.35
C LYS A 3 -15.46 32.51 -33.06
N LYS A 4 -16.40 31.98 -32.31
CA LYS A 4 -16.07 31.04 -31.21
C LYS A 4 -15.39 29.85 -31.86
N SER A 5 -14.12 29.62 -31.56
CA SER A 5 -13.46 28.38 -31.93
C SER A 5 -14.07 27.27 -31.07
N GLU A 6 -14.62 26.24 -31.71
CA GLU A 6 -15.07 25.05 -31.00
C GLU A 6 -13.86 24.25 -30.57
N PHE A 7 -13.83 23.80 -29.31
CA PHE A 7 -12.81 22.86 -28.82
C PHE A 7 -13.11 21.48 -29.42
N GLU A 8 -12.17 20.98 -30.17
CA GLU A 8 -12.27 19.61 -30.72
C GLU A 8 -11.26 18.69 -30.02
N ALA A 9 -11.75 17.58 -29.47
CA ALA A 9 -10.87 16.59 -28.86
C ALA A 9 -9.82 16.06 -29.87
N PRO A 10 -8.55 15.94 -29.46
CA PRO A 10 -7.44 15.62 -30.39
C PRO A 10 -7.36 14.15 -30.80
N TYR A 11 -8.48 13.42 -30.79
CA TYR A 11 -8.50 11.98 -31.05
C TYR A 11 -9.26 11.63 -32.32
N ILE A 12 -8.81 10.56 -33.02
CA ILE A 12 -9.47 10.01 -34.20
C ILE A 12 -10.31 8.79 -33.83
N GLY A 13 -9.77 7.86 -33.05
CA GLY A 13 -10.46 6.62 -32.70
C GLY A 13 -9.64 5.75 -31.78
N ILE A 14 -10.27 4.64 -31.37
CA ILE A 14 -9.69 3.58 -30.53
C ILE A 14 -9.91 2.26 -31.26
N GLU A 15 -8.90 1.40 -31.30
CA GLU A 15 -8.93 0.08 -31.93
C GLU A 15 -8.13 -0.91 -31.10
N THR A 16 -8.58 -2.15 -31.02
CA THR A 16 -7.82 -3.23 -30.36
C THR A 16 -7.11 -4.10 -31.40
N ILE A 17 -5.78 -4.11 -31.34
CA ILE A 17 -4.91 -4.90 -32.20
C ILE A 17 -4.09 -5.85 -31.34
N ASP A 18 -4.09 -7.16 -31.66
CA ASP A 18 -3.38 -8.20 -30.89
C ASP A 18 -3.64 -8.11 -29.37
N ASN A 19 -4.90 -7.96 -28.95
CA ASN A 19 -5.34 -7.77 -27.58
C ASN A 19 -4.77 -6.51 -26.90
N THR A 20 -4.19 -5.57 -27.65
CA THR A 20 -3.69 -4.30 -27.17
C THR A 20 -4.62 -3.18 -27.63
N PRO A 21 -5.36 -2.53 -26.74
CA PRO A 21 -6.18 -1.37 -27.07
C PRO A 21 -5.29 -0.15 -27.33
N ILE A 22 -5.44 0.43 -28.50
CA ILE A 22 -4.65 1.55 -29.02
C ILE A 22 -5.58 2.68 -29.41
N PHE A 23 -5.22 3.89 -29.05
CA PHE A 23 -5.94 5.08 -29.51
C PHE A 23 -5.02 5.98 -30.31
N TYR A 24 -5.60 6.70 -31.25
CA TYR A 24 -4.89 7.52 -32.20
C TYR A 24 -5.22 8.99 -31.98
N ASN A 25 -4.19 9.83 -31.98
CA ASN A 25 -4.38 11.26 -32.02
C ASN A 25 -4.62 11.75 -33.47
N ARG A 26 -5.04 13.00 -33.64
CA ARG A 26 -5.31 13.60 -34.98
C ARG A 26 -4.09 13.62 -35.90
N ARG A 27 -2.91 13.48 -35.37
CA ARG A 27 -1.68 13.42 -36.14
C ARG A 27 -1.32 12.01 -36.57
N GLY A 28 -2.06 11.01 -36.13
CA GLY A 28 -1.82 9.60 -36.42
C GLY A 28 -0.83 8.93 -35.46
N ASP A 29 -0.32 9.65 -34.43
CA ASP A 29 0.47 9.02 -33.40
C ASP A 29 -0.40 8.06 -32.59
N TYR A 30 0.14 6.94 -32.19
CA TYR A 30 -0.58 5.86 -31.53
C TYR A 30 -0.15 5.71 -30.06
N SER A 31 -1.13 5.48 -29.22
CA SER A 31 -0.91 5.48 -27.77
C SER A 31 -1.65 4.35 -27.08
N VAL A 32 -1.10 3.93 -25.93
CA VAL A 32 -1.75 3.02 -24.97
C VAL A 32 -1.82 3.68 -23.61
N ILE A 33 -2.79 3.28 -22.78
CA ILE A 33 -2.91 3.72 -21.40
C ILE A 33 -2.78 2.51 -20.48
N ILE A 34 -1.84 2.57 -19.55
CA ILE A 34 -1.62 1.60 -18.50
C ILE A 34 -2.07 2.22 -17.17
N LYS A 35 -3.05 1.63 -16.52
CA LYS A 35 -3.34 1.96 -15.12
C LYS A 35 -2.36 1.22 -14.23
N CYS A 36 -1.58 1.92 -13.45
CA CYS A 36 -0.58 1.33 -12.56
C CYS A 36 -0.71 1.86 -11.13
N GLU A 37 -0.07 1.19 -10.19
CA GLU A 37 0.06 1.67 -8.82
C GLU A 37 1.44 2.29 -8.63
N ASN A 38 1.52 3.41 -7.93
CA ASN A 38 2.79 3.88 -7.41
C ASN A 38 3.27 2.89 -6.35
N PRO A 39 4.55 2.48 -6.36
CA PRO A 39 5.00 1.38 -5.51
C PRO A 39 5.22 1.79 -4.05
N ILE A 40 5.54 3.06 -3.77
CA ILE A 40 6.04 3.51 -2.49
C ILE A 40 4.88 3.97 -1.61
N ILE A 41 4.78 3.37 -0.43
CA ILE A 41 3.81 3.82 0.57
C ILE A 41 4.38 5.05 1.26
N GLN A 42 3.59 6.12 1.30
CA GLN A 42 3.97 7.37 1.94
C GLN A 42 4.37 7.13 3.41
N TYR A 43 5.51 7.68 3.83
CA TYR A 43 6.08 7.56 5.18
C TYR A 43 6.45 6.12 5.62
N SER A 44 6.70 5.22 4.67
CA SER A 44 7.15 3.85 4.97
C SER A 44 8.58 3.77 5.52
N ALA A 45 9.35 4.85 5.45
CA ALA A 45 10.78 4.89 5.77
C ALA A 45 11.66 3.98 4.89
N ASP A 46 11.17 3.56 3.74
CA ASP A 46 11.84 2.68 2.79
C ASP A 46 12.54 3.51 1.71
N MET A 47 13.83 3.79 1.91
CA MET A 47 14.66 4.52 0.94
C MET A 47 14.96 3.69 -0.31
N ASP A 48 15.09 2.38 -0.16
CA ASP A 48 15.45 1.49 -1.27
C ASP A 48 14.32 1.45 -2.31
N ALA A 49 13.07 1.55 -1.88
CA ALA A 49 11.92 1.60 -2.79
C ALA A 49 11.98 2.80 -3.75
N TYR A 50 12.54 3.96 -3.34
CA TYR A 50 12.72 5.11 -4.22
C TYR A 50 13.78 4.87 -5.30
N TYR A 51 14.88 4.21 -4.95
CA TYR A 51 15.89 3.80 -5.93
C TYR A 51 15.38 2.71 -6.85
N ASP A 52 14.63 1.76 -6.35
CA ASP A 52 13.98 0.72 -7.15
C ASP A 52 13.00 1.27 -8.18
N PHE A 53 12.21 2.28 -7.81
CA PHE A 53 11.36 3.01 -8.74
C PHE A 53 12.19 3.71 -9.81
N HIS A 54 13.27 4.37 -9.39
CA HIS A 54 14.18 5.05 -10.30
C HIS A 54 14.77 4.07 -11.33
N HIS A 55 15.28 2.93 -10.89
CA HIS A 55 15.77 1.87 -11.78
C HIS A 55 14.70 1.29 -12.70
N LEU A 56 13.47 1.15 -12.21
CA LEU A 56 12.34 0.69 -13.04
C LEU A 56 12.13 1.65 -14.23
N PHE A 57 12.00 2.94 -13.97
CA PHE A 57 11.75 3.92 -15.03
C PHE A 57 12.95 4.09 -15.96
N THR A 58 14.18 4.02 -15.45
CA THR A 58 15.39 3.97 -16.29
C THR A 58 15.32 2.80 -17.29
N ASN A 59 14.91 1.61 -16.83
CA ASN A 59 14.75 0.46 -17.71
C ASN A 59 13.59 0.63 -18.71
N ILE A 60 12.47 1.25 -18.31
CA ILE A 60 11.36 1.57 -19.20
C ILE A 60 11.84 2.50 -20.33
N LEU A 61 12.56 3.57 -20.01
CA LEU A 61 13.12 4.51 -21.00
C LEU A 61 14.05 3.78 -21.99
N LYS A 62 14.93 2.91 -21.49
CA LYS A 62 15.86 2.11 -22.33
C LYS A 62 15.14 1.10 -23.23
N VAL A 63 14.06 0.48 -22.75
CA VAL A 63 13.25 -0.46 -23.55
C VAL A 63 12.49 0.24 -24.66
N LEU A 64 11.96 1.43 -24.39
CA LEU A 64 11.21 2.21 -25.39
C LEU A 64 12.16 2.82 -26.42
N GLY A 65 13.18 3.54 -25.98
CA GLY A 65 14.14 4.19 -26.88
C GLY A 65 13.59 5.41 -27.61
N THR A 66 14.27 5.79 -28.68
CA THR A 66 13.96 6.99 -29.49
C THR A 66 12.58 6.92 -30.15
N GLY A 67 11.89 8.06 -30.20
CA GLY A 67 10.58 8.20 -30.84
C GLY A 67 9.40 7.82 -29.97
N TYR A 68 9.62 7.74 -28.68
CA TYR A 68 8.56 7.54 -27.70
C TYR A 68 8.39 8.76 -26.79
N THR A 69 7.13 9.02 -26.44
CA THR A 69 6.77 9.98 -25.39
C THR A 69 6.06 9.21 -24.27
N ILE A 70 6.58 9.33 -23.06
CA ILE A 70 5.98 8.80 -21.85
C ILE A 70 5.28 9.95 -21.14
N GLN A 71 4.01 9.75 -20.77
CA GLN A 71 3.21 10.70 -20.02
C GLN A 71 2.67 9.98 -18.78
N LYS A 72 3.23 10.26 -17.62
CA LYS A 72 2.74 9.76 -16.34
C LYS A 72 1.79 10.76 -15.72
N GLN A 73 0.62 10.31 -15.32
CA GLN A 73 -0.44 11.15 -14.77
C GLN A 73 -0.86 10.63 -13.41
N ASP A 74 -0.56 11.39 -12.38
CA ASP A 74 -1.04 11.11 -11.02
C ASP A 74 -2.21 12.03 -10.71
N ILE A 75 -3.35 11.41 -10.44
CA ILE A 75 -4.62 12.11 -10.22
C ILE A 75 -4.99 11.98 -8.76
N LEU A 76 -4.95 13.12 -8.06
CA LEU A 76 -5.33 13.23 -6.66
C LEU A 76 -6.73 13.82 -6.58
N CYS A 77 -7.68 13.06 -6.05
CA CYS A 77 -9.08 13.49 -5.96
C CYS A 77 -9.59 13.40 -4.53
N LYS A 78 -10.32 14.42 -4.09
CA LYS A 78 -11.07 14.36 -2.83
C LYS A 78 -12.25 13.42 -2.98
N LYS A 79 -12.28 12.37 -2.14
CA LYS A 79 -13.36 11.38 -2.06
C LYS A 79 -13.96 11.35 -0.66
N SER A 80 -15.18 10.85 -0.56
CA SER A 80 -15.85 10.61 0.71
C SER A 80 -15.73 9.12 1.06
N PHE A 81 -15.29 8.82 2.27
CA PHE A 81 -15.16 7.44 2.73
C PHE A 81 -16.53 6.76 2.86
N LEU A 82 -16.65 5.59 2.25
CA LEU A 82 -17.79 4.71 2.38
C LEU A 82 -17.36 3.39 3.04
N PRO A 83 -18.07 2.92 4.06
CA PRO A 83 -17.77 1.66 4.71
C PRO A 83 -17.74 0.48 3.72
N PRO A 84 -16.81 -0.48 3.86
CA PRO A 84 -16.76 -1.64 2.99
C PRO A 84 -18.02 -2.49 3.11
N GLN A 85 -18.49 -3.05 1.99
CA GLN A 85 -19.72 -3.87 1.96
C GLN A 85 -19.54 -5.23 2.66
N ASN A 86 -18.35 -5.84 2.54
CA ASN A 86 -18.01 -7.16 3.10
C ASN A 86 -17.47 -7.09 4.54
N ARG A 87 -18.00 -6.19 5.36
CA ARG A 87 -17.62 -6.08 6.76
C ARG A 87 -18.34 -7.10 7.63
N LYS A 88 -17.75 -7.50 8.75
CA LYS A 88 -18.44 -8.29 9.78
C LYS A 88 -19.60 -7.48 10.34
N ASN A 89 -20.78 -8.10 10.39
CA ASN A 89 -22.02 -7.41 10.78
C ASN A 89 -22.27 -7.51 12.29
N ASP A 90 -21.32 -7.04 13.11
CA ASP A 90 -21.50 -6.87 14.55
C ASP A 90 -21.72 -5.39 14.91
N TYR A 91 -22.32 -5.15 16.07
CA TYR A 91 -22.68 -3.79 16.52
C TYR A 91 -21.45 -2.86 16.59
N LEU A 92 -20.36 -3.33 17.17
CA LEU A 92 -19.16 -2.49 17.37
C LEU A 92 -18.44 -2.20 16.05
N SER A 93 -18.33 -3.16 15.14
CA SER A 93 -17.78 -2.94 13.80
C SER A 93 -18.62 -1.98 12.99
N ASN A 94 -19.94 -2.08 13.06
CA ASN A 94 -20.85 -1.13 12.41
C ASN A 94 -20.63 0.29 12.94
N ARG A 95 -20.56 0.49 14.27
CA ARG A 95 -20.29 1.80 14.88
C ARG A 95 -18.91 2.33 14.54
N TYR A 96 -17.92 1.47 14.48
CA TYR A 96 -16.57 1.86 14.06
C TYR A 96 -16.56 2.44 12.65
N PHE A 97 -17.11 1.75 11.67
CA PHE A 97 -17.13 2.24 10.28
C PHE A 97 -18.06 3.43 10.06
N GLU A 98 -19.20 3.49 10.76
CA GLU A 98 -20.09 4.66 10.71
C GLU A 98 -19.41 5.94 11.24
N HIS A 99 -18.47 5.83 12.18
CA HIS A 99 -17.68 6.97 12.66
C HIS A 99 -16.84 7.62 11.54
N PHE A 100 -16.38 6.82 10.58
CA PHE A 100 -15.56 7.31 9.46
C PHE A 100 -16.36 7.66 8.22
N LYS A 101 -17.62 7.26 8.16
CA LYS A 101 -18.50 7.51 7.00
C LYS A 101 -18.61 8.99 6.68
N GLY A 102 -18.42 9.33 5.42
CA GLY A 102 -18.49 10.70 4.94
C GLY A 102 -17.20 11.52 5.15
N ARG A 103 -16.17 10.97 5.79
CA ARG A 103 -14.89 11.66 5.95
C ARG A 103 -14.24 11.86 4.59
N ILE A 104 -13.81 13.09 4.32
CA ILE A 104 -13.13 13.45 3.08
C ILE A 104 -11.65 13.06 3.15
N TYR A 105 -11.17 12.46 2.09
CA TYR A 105 -9.77 12.08 1.93
C TYR A 105 -9.30 12.31 0.49
N THR A 106 -8.00 12.36 0.28
CA THR A 106 -7.38 12.43 -1.03
C THR A 106 -7.03 11.03 -1.52
N ASP A 107 -7.66 10.58 -2.60
CA ASP A 107 -7.33 9.33 -3.28
C ASP A 107 -6.39 9.59 -4.45
N ILE A 108 -5.51 8.63 -4.75
CA ILE A 108 -4.53 8.74 -5.84
C ILE A 108 -4.77 7.63 -6.85
N SER A 109 -4.82 8.02 -8.11
CA SER A 109 -4.87 7.10 -9.24
C SER A 109 -3.77 7.45 -10.24
N THR A 110 -2.96 6.47 -10.62
CA THR A 110 -1.82 6.66 -11.53
C THR A 110 -2.06 6.00 -12.87
N TYR A 111 -1.79 6.74 -13.93
CA TYR A 111 -1.86 6.27 -15.31
C TYR A 111 -0.55 6.58 -16.01
N LEU A 112 -0.10 5.64 -16.84
CA LEU A 112 1.05 5.77 -17.71
C LEU A 112 0.59 5.67 -19.15
N VAL A 113 0.70 6.77 -19.88
CA VAL A 113 0.41 6.83 -21.31
C VAL A 113 1.72 6.74 -22.07
N ILE A 114 1.81 5.82 -23.00
CA ILE A 114 2.98 5.64 -23.87
C ILE A 114 2.55 5.89 -25.29
N THR A 115 3.16 6.88 -25.92
CA THR A 115 2.88 7.31 -27.28
C THR A 115 4.06 7.00 -28.18
N GLY A 116 3.82 6.28 -29.27
CA GLY A 116 4.76 6.10 -30.36
C GLY A 116 4.60 7.20 -31.42
N GLU A 117 5.69 7.90 -31.74
CA GLU A 117 5.70 8.96 -32.72
C GLU A 117 5.77 8.42 -34.14
N VAL A 118 4.90 8.92 -35.01
CA VAL A 118 4.91 8.59 -36.42
C VAL A 118 5.83 9.56 -37.17
N GLU A 119 6.82 9.02 -37.91
CA GLU A 119 7.66 9.83 -38.77
C GLU A 119 6.85 10.48 -39.89
N ARG A 120 6.96 11.81 -39.97
CA ARG A 120 6.27 12.61 -40.96
C ARG A 120 7.23 12.98 -42.09
N SER A 121 7.05 12.33 -43.21
CA SER A 121 7.69 12.72 -44.47
C SER A 121 6.65 13.30 -45.44
N LYS A 122 7.09 13.91 -46.51
CA LYS A 122 6.18 14.36 -47.62
C LYS A 122 5.33 13.21 -48.19
N PHE A 123 5.80 11.98 -48.05
CA PHE A 123 5.11 10.76 -48.46
C PHE A 123 4.94 9.87 -47.20
N PHE A 124 3.90 10.17 -46.44
CA PHE A 124 3.56 9.38 -45.25
C PHE A 124 3.18 7.97 -45.73
N SER A 125 3.86 6.96 -45.19
CA SER A 125 3.43 5.59 -45.26
C SER A 125 3.46 4.98 -43.89
N PHE A 126 2.39 4.27 -43.52
CA PHE A 126 2.36 3.47 -42.32
C PHE A 126 3.45 2.40 -42.35
N ASP A 127 4.28 2.33 -41.31
CA ASP A 127 5.31 1.30 -41.17
C ASP A 127 4.85 0.22 -40.17
N PRO A 128 4.38 -0.95 -40.64
CA PRO A 128 3.93 -2.04 -39.78
C PRO A 128 5.01 -2.53 -38.81
N ARG A 129 6.29 -2.48 -39.19
CA ARG A 129 7.38 -2.99 -38.34
C ARG A 129 7.60 -2.13 -37.11
N ARG A 130 7.45 -0.82 -37.26
CA ARG A 130 7.51 0.10 -36.11
C ARG A 130 6.34 -0.11 -35.17
N PHE A 131 5.17 -0.33 -35.73
CA PHE A 131 3.96 -0.61 -34.97
C PHE A 131 4.06 -1.93 -34.18
N ASP A 132 4.52 -3.03 -34.81
CA ASP A 132 4.79 -4.31 -34.15
C ASP A 132 5.85 -4.16 -33.06
N THR A 133 6.84 -3.31 -33.28
CA THR A 133 7.86 -3.02 -32.27
C THR A 133 7.26 -2.27 -31.07
N PHE A 134 6.34 -1.35 -31.32
CA PHE A 134 5.59 -0.67 -30.27
C PHE A 134 4.85 -1.66 -29.38
N ILE A 135 4.03 -2.56 -29.96
CA ILE A 135 3.27 -3.57 -29.21
C ILE A 135 4.20 -4.45 -28.38
N ARG A 136 5.30 -4.92 -28.95
CA ARG A 136 6.31 -5.71 -28.22
C ARG A 136 6.94 -4.93 -27.06
N ASN A 137 7.23 -3.66 -27.25
CA ASN A 137 7.81 -2.85 -26.20
C ASN A 137 6.80 -2.58 -25.06
N ILE A 138 5.51 -2.39 -25.38
CA ILE A 138 4.45 -2.30 -24.35
C ILE A 138 4.38 -3.57 -23.51
N THR A 139 4.44 -4.75 -24.16
CA THR A 139 4.48 -6.04 -23.45
C THR A 139 5.69 -6.15 -22.51
N LYS A 140 6.86 -5.70 -22.95
CA LYS A 140 8.07 -5.67 -22.11
C LYS A 140 7.91 -4.72 -20.92
N VAL A 141 7.31 -3.54 -21.13
CA VAL A 141 7.04 -2.58 -20.04
C VAL A 141 6.12 -3.20 -18.99
N LEU A 142 5.05 -3.88 -19.40
CA LEU A 142 4.17 -4.61 -18.46
C LEU A 142 4.93 -5.70 -17.71
N GLY A 143 5.84 -6.42 -18.38
CA GLY A 143 6.73 -7.40 -17.75
C GLY A 143 7.65 -6.77 -16.70
N LEU A 144 8.19 -5.57 -16.95
CA LEU A 144 9.02 -4.86 -15.98
C LEU A 144 8.25 -4.48 -14.69
N PHE A 145 6.98 -4.08 -14.82
CA PHE A 145 6.10 -3.85 -13.67
C PHE A 145 5.81 -5.16 -12.91
N ALA A 146 5.46 -6.22 -13.63
CA ALA A 146 5.13 -7.52 -13.04
C ALA A 146 6.31 -8.12 -12.26
N ASN A 147 7.53 -8.05 -12.81
CA ASN A 147 8.75 -8.54 -12.16
C ASN A 147 9.07 -7.85 -10.83
N ARG A 148 8.53 -6.64 -10.63
CA ARG A 148 8.66 -5.90 -9.37
C ARG A 148 7.41 -5.97 -8.48
N GLY A 149 6.47 -6.85 -8.86
CA GLY A 149 5.22 -7.01 -8.12
C GLY A 149 4.31 -5.77 -8.13
N ILE A 150 4.51 -4.82 -9.05
CA ILE A 150 3.68 -3.62 -9.20
C ILE A 150 2.48 -3.97 -10.08
N ARG A 151 1.28 -3.67 -9.62
CA ARG A 151 0.07 -3.88 -10.43
C ARG A 151 0.03 -2.87 -11.57
N ALA A 152 0.00 -3.38 -12.80
CA ALA A 152 -0.14 -2.60 -14.02
C ALA A 152 -1.07 -3.32 -14.99
N LYS A 153 -2.06 -2.60 -15.52
CA LYS A 153 -3.08 -3.15 -16.42
C LYS A 153 -3.29 -2.19 -17.59
N LEU A 154 -3.29 -2.69 -18.82
CA LEU A 154 -3.77 -1.94 -19.99
C LEU A 154 -5.27 -1.65 -19.81
N LEU A 155 -5.66 -0.42 -20.10
CA LEU A 155 -7.07 -0.06 -20.19
C LEU A 155 -7.67 -0.62 -21.48
N ASN A 156 -8.88 -1.18 -21.39
CA ASN A 156 -9.63 -1.56 -22.58
C ASN A 156 -10.28 -0.33 -23.25
N GLU A 157 -10.89 -0.51 -24.43
CA GLU A 157 -11.48 0.59 -25.21
C GLU A 157 -12.47 1.45 -24.40
N ASN A 158 -13.38 0.81 -23.68
CA ASN A 158 -14.35 1.52 -22.84
C ASN A 158 -13.66 2.27 -21.67
N GLU A 159 -12.66 1.65 -21.04
CA GLU A 159 -11.89 2.28 -19.96
C GLU A 159 -11.10 3.49 -20.47
N ILE A 160 -10.53 3.42 -21.69
CA ILE A 160 -9.84 4.54 -22.34
C ILE A 160 -10.83 5.68 -22.61
N GLU A 161 -11.99 5.39 -23.21
CA GLU A 161 -13.02 6.40 -23.47
C GLU A 161 -13.48 7.08 -22.19
N ILE A 162 -13.74 6.32 -21.14
CA ILE A 162 -14.14 6.84 -19.81
C ILE A 162 -13.02 7.71 -19.24
N TYR A 163 -11.77 7.29 -19.33
CA TYR A 163 -10.64 8.05 -18.81
C TYR A 163 -10.48 9.40 -19.54
N ILE A 164 -10.54 9.39 -20.87
CA ILE A 164 -10.48 10.62 -21.68
C ILE A 164 -11.64 11.58 -21.32
N LYS A 165 -12.88 11.05 -21.22
CA LYS A 165 -14.04 11.86 -20.83
C LYS A 165 -13.90 12.44 -19.42
N ARG A 166 -13.38 11.67 -18.47
CA ARG A 166 -13.07 12.15 -17.12
C ARG A 166 -12.03 13.25 -17.11
N PHE A 167 -11.00 13.11 -17.92
CA PHE A 167 -9.94 14.12 -18.06
C PHE A 167 -10.49 15.43 -18.66
N LEU A 168 -11.20 15.34 -19.78
CA LEU A 168 -11.82 16.50 -20.45
C LEU A 168 -12.81 17.27 -19.56
N SER A 169 -13.48 16.60 -18.62
CA SER A 169 -14.42 17.23 -17.69
C SER A 169 -13.82 17.45 -16.29
N ILE A 170 -12.57 17.05 -16.07
CA ILE A 170 -11.90 17.02 -14.75
C ILE A 170 -12.84 16.46 -13.65
N ASN A 171 -13.46 15.32 -13.95
CA ASN A 171 -14.37 14.64 -13.03
C ASN A 171 -14.01 13.15 -12.90
N PHE A 172 -13.26 12.83 -11.87
CA PHE A 172 -12.80 11.46 -11.59
C PHE A 172 -13.60 10.74 -10.50
N ASN A 173 -14.56 11.43 -9.87
CA ASN A 173 -15.36 10.90 -8.77
C ASN A 173 -16.65 10.20 -9.23
N GLN A 174 -17.20 10.55 -10.40
CA GLN A 174 -18.46 9.99 -10.91
C GLN A 174 -18.20 8.84 -11.88
N GLN A 175 -19.12 7.86 -11.89
CA GLN A 175 -19.05 6.73 -12.84
C GLN A 175 -19.40 7.17 -14.27
N THR A 176 -20.44 7.98 -14.41
CA THR A 176 -20.86 8.55 -15.71
C THR A 176 -20.51 10.01 -15.77
N VAL A 177 -19.82 10.42 -16.80
CA VAL A 177 -19.32 11.77 -16.98
C VAL A 177 -19.83 12.33 -18.31
N SER A 178 -20.46 13.49 -18.26
CA SER A 178 -20.82 14.28 -19.44
C SER A 178 -19.74 15.29 -19.75
N LEU A 179 -19.42 15.46 -21.02
CA LEU A 179 -18.51 16.51 -21.49
C LEU A 179 -19.08 17.90 -21.15
N LYS A 180 -18.19 18.80 -20.78
CA LYS A 180 -18.51 20.17 -20.37
C LYS A 180 -17.83 21.17 -21.30
N ASN A 181 -18.37 22.38 -21.38
CA ASN A 181 -17.75 23.46 -22.14
C ASN A 181 -16.44 23.89 -21.48
N ILE A 182 -15.43 24.12 -22.31
CA ILE A 182 -14.13 24.66 -21.92
C ILE A 182 -14.10 26.14 -22.34
N LYS A 183 -13.84 27.05 -21.39
CA LYS A 183 -13.66 28.48 -21.62
C LYS A 183 -12.27 28.87 -21.18
N ALA A 184 -11.43 29.28 -22.14
CA ALA A 184 -10.11 29.81 -21.83
C ALA A 184 -10.21 31.27 -21.39
N ARG A 185 -9.48 31.63 -20.34
CA ARG A 185 -9.19 32.99 -19.88
C ARG A 185 -7.68 33.21 -19.94
N GLU A 186 -7.22 34.40 -19.63
CA GLU A 186 -5.78 34.72 -19.68
C GLU A 186 -4.96 33.86 -18.69
N GLU A 187 -5.41 33.74 -17.46
CA GLU A 187 -4.67 33.06 -16.37
C GLU A 187 -5.25 31.72 -15.94
N ASN A 188 -6.46 31.38 -16.39
CA ASN A 188 -7.13 30.13 -16.00
C ASN A 188 -8.11 29.63 -17.08
N LEU A 189 -8.62 28.43 -16.87
CA LEU A 189 -9.69 27.81 -17.63
C LEU A 189 -10.94 27.66 -16.77
N ILE A 190 -12.10 27.65 -17.42
CA ILE A 190 -13.34 27.20 -16.80
C ILE A 190 -13.84 25.98 -17.56
N ILE A 191 -13.93 24.83 -16.85
CA ILE A 191 -14.44 23.58 -17.42
C ILE A 191 -15.74 23.23 -16.71
N GLY A 192 -16.86 23.47 -17.40
CA GLY A 192 -18.18 23.40 -16.75
C GLY A 192 -18.33 24.48 -15.68
N GLU A 193 -18.40 24.05 -14.42
CA GLU A 193 -18.51 24.93 -13.24
C GLU A 193 -17.18 25.05 -12.48
N LYS A 194 -16.16 24.29 -12.88
CA LYS A 194 -14.86 24.26 -12.18
C LYS A 194 -13.91 25.33 -12.70
N ASN A 195 -13.25 26.00 -11.78
CA ASN A 195 -12.08 26.81 -12.06
C ASN A 195 -10.88 25.87 -12.18
N VAL A 196 -10.09 26.04 -13.23
CA VAL A 196 -8.94 25.18 -13.55
C VAL A 196 -7.73 26.04 -13.86
N GLN A 197 -6.60 25.73 -13.26
CA GLN A 197 -5.33 26.40 -13.51
C GLN A 197 -4.22 25.39 -13.71
N CYS A 198 -3.43 25.60 -14.75
CA CYS A 198 -2.23 24.85 -15.06
C CYS A 198 -1.02 25.60 -14.52
N ILE A 199 -0.19 24.93 -13.72
CA ILE A 199 1.08 25.45 -13.20
C ILE A 199 2.19 24.66 -13.89
N SER A 200 2.91 25.28 -14.83
CA SER A 200 4.07 24.66 -15.46
C SER A 200 5.30 24.83 -14.57
N LEU A 201 6.04 23.74 -14.36
CA LEU A 201 7.33 23.76 -13.66
C LEU A 201 8.47 24.25 -14.57
N VAL A 202 8.18 24.48 -15.83
CA VAL A 202 9.15 24.90 -16.84
C VAL A 202 8.90 26.35 -17.20
N ASP A 203 9.89 27.22 -16.98
CA ASP A 203 9.94 28.54 -17.52
C ASP A 203 11.10 28.64 -18.53
N ILE A 204 10.87 29.26 -19.67
CA ILE A 204 11.89 29.41 -20.72
C ILE A 204 13.03 30.30 -20.29
N ASP A 205 12.71 31.36 -19.58
CA ASP A 205 13.70 32.39 -19.23
C ASP A 205 14.52 32.02 -18.01
N GLU A 206 13.97 31.16 -17.11
CA GLU A 206 14.62 30.75 -15.88
C GLU A 206 14.26 29.30 -15.52
N VAL A 207 14.97 28.32 -16.11
CA VAL A 207 14.86 26.92 -15.62
C VAL A 207 15.63 26.81 -14.30
N ASN A 208 14.97 27.18 -13.21
CA ASN A 208 15.54 27.12 -11.88
C ASN A 208 15.11 25.82 -11.17
N PHE A 209 15.84 24.75 -11.47
CA PHE A 209 15.80 23.52 -10.69
C PHE A 209 17.02 23.47 -9.78
N PRO A 210 16.93 22.76 -8.65
CA PRO A 210 18.10 22.47 -7.82
C PRO A 210 19.20 21.80 -8.65
N SER A 211 20.45 22.22 -8.45
CA SER A 211 21.62 21.65 -9.16
C SER A 211 21.78 20.13 -8.95
N VAL A 212 21.22 19.60 -7.88
CA VAL A 212 21.17 18.16 -7.58
C VAL A 212 19.76 17.81 -7.14
N ILE A 213 19.11 16.92 -7.88
CA ILE A 213 17.79 16.37 -7.54
C ILE A 213 17.98 14.91 -7.11
N LYS A 214 17.48 14.57 -5.92
CA LYS A 214 17.48 13.19 -5.40
C LYS A 214 16.11 12.54 -5.66
N PRO A 215 16.04 11.20 -5.68
CA PRO A 215 14.78 10.48 -5.83
C PRO A 215 13.75 10.76 -4.71
N TYR A 216 14.20 11.25 -3.56
CA TYR A 216 13.37 11.61 -2.41
C TYR A 216 13.96 12.82 -1.69
N LYS A 217 13.15 13.47 -0.86
CA LYS A 217 13.61 14.45 0.15
C LYS A 217 13.45 13.86 1.55
N GLU A 218 14.24 14.34 2.51
CA GLU A 218 14.13 13.95 3.91
C GLU A 218 13.29 14.98 4.68
N VAL A 219 12.22 14.51 5.32
CA VAL A 219 11.44 15.32 6.26
C VAL A 219 11.89 15.00 7.67
N ASN A 220 12.26 16.04 8.43
CA ASN A 220 12.70 15.90 9.80
C ASN A 220 11.52 16.12 10.77
N ILE A 221 11.03 15.01 11.34
CA ILE A 221 10.00 15.01 12.41
C ILE A 221 10.60 14.26 13.62
N GLY A 222 11.80 14.69 14.08
CA GLY A 222 12.58 13.97 15.10
C GLY A 222 13.36 12.76 14.54
N LEU A 223 12.84 12.09 13.52
CA LEU A 223 13.51 11.11 12.68
C LEU A 223 13.44 11.61 11.23
N ARG A 224 14.45 11.30 10.44
CA ARG A 224 14.46 11.63 9.01
C ARG A 224 13.72 10.56 8.23
N PHE A 225 12.69 10.95 7.51
CA PHE A 225 11.92 10.06 6.64
C PHE A 225 12.09 10.47 5.18
N PRO A 226 12.31 9.50 4.27
CA PRO A 226 12.22 9.75 2.85
C PRO A 226 10.76 9.99 2.47
N VAL A 227 10.52 11.05 1.71
CA VAL A 227 9.23 11.37 1.10
C VAL A 227 9.43 11.86 -0.31
N ASP A 228 8.41 11.74 -1.15
CA ASP A 228 8.43 12.32 -2.50
C ASP A 228 8.64 13.83 -2.45
N LEU A 229 9.32 14.36 -3.45
CA LEU A 229 9.56 15.80 -3.57
C LEU A 229 8.24 16.59 -3.58
N LEU A 230 7.22 16.04 -4.21
CA LEU A 230 5.90 16.64 -4.38
C LEU A 230 4.85 16.07 -3.40
N SER A 231 5.28 15.46 -2.30
CA SER A 231 4.37 14.92 -1.26
C SER A 231 3.38 15.95 -0.72
N PHE A 232 3.69 17.25 -0.76
CA PHE A 232 2.82 18.36 -0.35
C PHE A 232 1.52 18.44 -1.16
N LEU A 233 1.44 17.85 -2.35
CA LEU A 233 0.21 17.83 -3.16
C LEU A 233 -0.96 17.15 -2.42
N HIS A 234 -0.70 16.25 -1.47
CA HIS A 234 -1.73 15.63 -0.65
C HIS A 234 -2.46 16.63 0.25
N ASP A 235 -1.75 17.66 0.72
CA ASP A 235 -2.21 18.61 1.72
C ASP A 235 -2.73 19.91 1.09
N THR A 236 -2.85 19.97 -0.24
CA THR A 236 -3.32 21.17 -0.96
C THR A 236 -4.74 21.53 -0.49
N PRO A 237 -4.93 22.76 0.03
CA PRO A 237 -6.21 23.20 0.59
C PRO A 237 -7.22 23.55 -0.50
N SER A 238 -8.52 23.46 -0.17
CA SER A 238 -9.63 24.00 -0.97
C SER A 238 -9.62 23.57 -2.45
N ILE A 239 -9.27 22.32 -2.73
CA ILE A 239 -9.19 21.78 -4.09
C ILE A 239 -9.90 20.43 -4.18
N ASP A 240 -10.58 20.17 -5.31
CA ASP A 240 -11.28 18.90 -5.55
C ASP A 240 -10.41 17.88 -6.25
N THR A 241 -9.65 18.34 -7.24
CA THR A 241 -8.86 17.48 -8.12
C THR A 241 -7.53 18.15 -8.46
N ILE A 242 -6.47 17.39 -8.35
CA ILE A 242 -5.13 17.75 -8.83
C ILE A 242 -4.70 16.69 -9.83
N ILE A 243 -4.18 17.13 -10.97
CA ILE A 243 -3.54 16.25 -11.95
C ILE A 243 -2.08 16.66 -12.07
N TYR A 244 -1.18 15.80 -11.63
CA TYR A 244 0.25 15.99 -11.90
C TYR A 244 0.60 15.25 -13.18
N ASN A 245 0.79 16.00 -14.25
CA ASN A 245 1.13 15.51 -15.58
C ASN A 245 2.64 15.63 -15.81
N GLN A 246 3.30 14.50 -16.01
CA GLN A 246 4.74 14.34 -16.10
C GLN A 246 5.08 13.74 -17.47
N VAL A 247 5.84 14.46 -18.27
CA VAL A 247 6.13 14.07 -19.66
C VAL A 247 7.63 13.91 -19.84
N ILE A 248 8.01 12.78 -20.43
CA ILE A 248 9.39 12.49 -20.87
C ILE A 248 9.33 12.07 -22.34
N ASN A 249 9.89 12.89 -23.21
CA ASN A 249 10.04 12.60 -24.63
C ASN A 249 11.49 12.15 -24.91
N ILE A 250 11.64 11.05 -25.63
CA ILE A 250 12.94 10.44 -25.93
C ILE A 250 13.34 10.81 -27.37
N PRO A 251 14.18 11.82 -27.56
CA PRO A 251 14.63 12.24 -28.88
C PRO A 251 15.70 11.31 -29.46
N ASP A 252 16.06 11.54 -30.71
CA ASP A 252 17.22 10.90 -31.29
C ASP A 252 18.51 11.30 -30.55
N GLN A 253 19.13 10.33 -29.87
CA GLN A 253 20.25 10.57 -28.97
C GLN A 253 21.47 11.14 -29.69
N ARG A 254 21.71 10.69 -30.92
CA ARG A 254 22.86 11.14 -31.72
C ARG A 254 22.69 12.59 -32.18
N ASN A 255 21.48 12.94 -32.59
CA ASN A 255 21.17 14.30 -33.00
C ASN A 255 21.29 15.29 -31.83
N GLU A 256 20.79 14.93 -30.66
CA GLU A 256 20.90 15.79 -29.46
C GLU A 256 22.34 15.91 -28.96
N ALA A 257 23.11 14.83 -28.95
CA ALA A 257 24.54 14.88 -28.63
C ALA A 257 25.32 15.80 -29.61
N ASN A 258 25.00 15.74 -30.90
CA ASN A 258 25.62 16.63 -31.90
C ASN A 258 25.22 18.12 -31.68
N LYS A 259 23.98 18.40 -31.28
CA LYS A 259 23.54 19.76 -30.93
C LYS A 259 24.31 20.29 -29.72
N LEU A 260 24.47 19.47 -28.66
CA LEU A 260 25.24 19.84 -27.47
C LEU A 260 26.71 20.10 -27.83
N GLU A 261 27.33 19.24 -28.65
CA GLU A 261 28.71 19.44 -29.11
C GLU A 261 28.85 20.72 -29.93
N GLY A 262 27.86 21.03 -30.81
CA GLY A 262 27.81 22.28 -31.55
C GLY A 262 27.65 23.53 -30.64
N LYS A 263 26.84 23.40 -29.58
CA LYS A 263 26.67 24.46 -28.56
C LYS A 263 27.99 24.68 -27.81
N LYS A 264 28.65 23.60 -27.35
CA LYS A 264 29.95 23.63 -26.66
C LYS A 264 31.01 24.37 -27.49
N LYS A 265 31.12 24.07 -28.80
CA LYS A 265 32.07 24.73 -29.70
C LYS A 265 31.79 26.21 -29.83
N LYS A 266 30.53 26.64 -29.87
CA LYS A 266 30.16 28.06 -29.93
C LYS A 266 30.55 28.82 -28.66
N HIS A 267 30.26 28.27 -27.49
CA HIS A 267 30.64 28.89 -26.20
C HIS A 267 32.14 28.92 -26.00
N LYS A 268 32.87 27.86 -26.36
CA LYS A 268 34.34 27.81 -26.29
C LYS A 268 35.02 28.86 -27.15
N GLY A 269 34.36 29.35 -28.21
CA GLY A 269 34.87 30.43 -29.08
C GLY A 269 34.66 31.82 -28.52
N MET A 270 33.97 32.02 -27.41
CA MET A 270 33.68 33.29 -26.77
C MET A 270 34.19 33.29 -25.33
N PRO A 271 35.38 33.82 -25.03
CA PRO A 271 35.93 33.79 -23.67
C PRO A 271 35.15 34.74 -22.75
N ASP A 272 34.31 34.14 -21.89
CA ASP A 272 33.51 34.79 -20.86
C ASP A 272 33.23 33.74 -19.75
N PRO A 273 33.30 34.09 -18.46
CA PRO A 273 33.06 33.16 -17.36
C PRO A 273 31.73 32.39 -17.46
N ALA A 274 30.67 32.99 -17.97
CA ALA A 274 29.39 32.33 -18.19
C ALA A 274 29.48 31.24 -19.30
N ASN A 275 30.26 31.53 -20.35
CA ASN A 275 30.49 30.55 -21.42
C ASN A 275 31.37 29.38 -20.95
N ASP A 276 32.36 29.63 -20.09
CA ASP A 276 33.21 28.60 -19.53
C ASP A 276 32.38 27.64 -18.66
N LEU A 277 31.48 28.14 -17.79
CA LEU A 277 30.54 27.32 -17.02
C LEU A 277 29.64 26.51 -17.93
N CYS A 278 29.11 27.08 -19.02
CA CYS A 278 28.29 26.34 -19.97
C CYS A 278 29.07 25.19 -20.65
N VAL A 279 30.34 25.40 -20.94
CA VAL A 279 31.22 24.33 -21.47
C VAL A 279 31.41 23.22 -20.46
N GLU A 280 31.72 23.55 -19.20
CA GLU A 280 31.88 22.59 -18.11
C GLU A 280 30.61 21.75 -17.89
N ASP A 281 29.44 22.38 -17.85
CA ASP A 281 28.17 21.69 -17.69
C ASP A 281 27.88 20.73 -18.84
N ILE A 282 28.15 21.14 -20.09
CA ILE A 282 27.99 20.25 -21.25
C ILE A 282 28.97 19.07 -21.16
N GLU A 283 30.22 19.29 -20.74
CA GLU A 283 31.23 18.23 -20.58
C GLU A 283 30.84 17.26 -19.47
N ARG A 284 30.25 17.75 -18.38
CA ARG A 284 29.71 16.91 -17.31
C ARG A 284 28.59 16.01 -17.85
N VAL A 285 27.59 16.57 -18.51
CA VAL A 285 26.49 15.80 -19.10
C VAL A 285 27.00 14.77 -20.11
N GLN A 286 27.96 15.12 -20.97
CA GLN A 286 28.60 14.18 -21.91
C GLN A 286 29.35 13.05 -21.18
N SER A 287 30.00 13.35 -20.06
CA SER A 287 30.67 12.36 -19.22
C SER A 287 29.66 11.39 -18.59
N ASP A 288 28.54 11.91 -18.05
CA ASP A 288 27.50 11.08 -17.43
C ASP A 288 26.81 10.16 -18.45
N ILE A 289 26.56 10.66 -19.67
CA ILE A 289 26.07 9.85 -20.78
C ILE A 289 27.04 8.69 -21.08
N ALA A 290 28.34 8.99 -21.15
CA ALA A 290 29.36 8.02 -21.54
C ALA A 290 29.66 6.99 -20.44
N ARG A 291 29.66 7.39 -19.17
CA ARG A 291 30.03 6.53 -18.02
C ARG A 291 28.86 5.74 -17.46
N GLU A 292 27.69 6.38 -17.34
CA GLU A 292 26.53 5.83 -16.65
C GLU A 292 25.45 5.34 -17.63
N GLY A 293 25.65 5.57 -18.93
CA GLY A 293 24.69 5.18 -19.97
C GLY A 293 23.36 5.93 -19.84
N GLN A 294 23.44 7.20 -19.42
CA GLN A 294 22.33 8.12 -19.33
C GLN A 294 21.79 8.47 -20.72
N MET A 295 20.50 8.77 -20.80
CA MET A 295 19.87 9.23 -22.02
C MET A 295 19.56 10.71 -21.92
N LEU A 296 19.66 11.43 -23.03
CA LEU A 296 19.12 12.78 -23.14
C LEU A 296 17.61 12.69 -23.39
N VAL A 297 16.85 13.45 -22.64
CA VAL A 297 15.39 13.49 -22.75
C VAL A 297 14.89 14.91 -22.68
N TYR A 298 13.77 15.18 -23.35
CA TYR A 298 13.00 16.41 -23.11
C TYR A 298 11.95 16.14 -22.05
N ALA A 299 11.96 16.93 -20.99
CA ALA A 299 11.02 16.81 -19.89
C ALA A 299 10.06 18.00 -19.80
N HIS A 300 8.84 17.73 -19.33
CA HIS A 300 7.83 18.73 -19.00
C HIS A 300 7.02 18.26 -17.80
N TYR A 301 6.71 19.16 -16.89
CA TYR A 301 5.91 18.89 -15.70
C TYR A 301 4.87 19.99 -15.53
N ASN A 302 3.62 19.56 -15.33
CA ASN A 302 2.48 20.46 -15.22
C ASN A 302 1.54 19.96 -14.11
N ILE A 303 1.20 20.86 -13.17
CA ILE A 303 0.22 20.59 -12.12
C ILE A 303 -1.07 21.31 -12.50
N ILE A 304 -2.14 20.54 -12.72
CA ILE A 304 -3.47 21.07 -13.04
C ILE A 304 -4.30 21.04 -11.76
N LEU A 305 -4.69 22.20 -11.28
CA LEU A 305 -5.54 22.38 -10.11
C LEU A 305 -6.98 22.64 -10.55
N ALA A 306 -7.95 21.95 -9.96
CA ALA A 306 -9.36 22.14 -10.28
C ALA A 306 -10.26 22.10 -9.05
N GLY A 307 -11.15 23.09 -8.93
CA GLY A 307 -12.11 23.21 -7.83
C GLY A 307 -13.35 23.98 -8.26
N LEU A 308 -14.44 23.81 -7.51
CA LEU A 308 -15.70 24.51 -7.73
C LEU A 308 -15.63 25.98 -7.28
N ASP A 309 -14.91 26.21 -6.19
CA ASP A 309 -14.75 27.54 -5.60
C ASP A 309 -13.48 28.26 -6.13
N ASP A 310 -13.10 29.35 -5.47
CA ASP A 310 -11.84 30.04 -5.71
C ASP A 310 -10.64 29.17 -5.34
N ILE A 311 -9.79 28.89 -6.34
CA ILE A 311 -8.60 28.04 -6.20
C ILE A 311 -7.31 28.82 -5.89
N SER A 312 -7.39 30.13 -5.69
CA SER A 312 -6.21 30.99 -5.47
C SER A 312 -5.37 30.54 -4.26
N LYS A 313 -6.03 30.05 -3.19
CA LYS A 313 -5.33 29.50 -2.02
C LYS A 313 -4.55 28.23 -2.35
N ALA A 314 -5.12 27.36 -3.19
CA ALA A 314 -4.45 26.15 -3.65
C ALA A 314 -3.24 26.47 -4.53
N VAL A 315 -3.41 27.41 -5.45
CA VAL A 315 -2.34 27.89 -6.34
C VAL A 315 -1.17 28.45 -5.53
N ASN A 316 -1.44 29.40 -4.63
CA ASN A 316 -0.42 30.00 -3.77
C ASN A 316 0.29 28.95 -2.90
N TYR A 317 -0.45 27.96 -2.35
CA TYR A 317 0.12 26.88 -1.57
C TYR A 317 1.08 26.02 -2.40
N VAL A 318 0.68 25.63 -3.61
CA VAL A 318 1.50 24.81 -4.51
C VAL A 318 2.75 25.57 -4.96
N GLU A 319 2.62 26.84 -5.36
CA GLU A 319 3.74 27.69 -5.76
C GLU A 319 4.75 27.89 -4.62
N THR A 320 4.27 28.18 -3.41
CA THR A 320 5.13 28.33 -2.23
C THR A 320 5.84 27.02 -1.89
N SER A 321 5.12 25.88 -1.96
CA SER A 321 5.70 24.56 -1.68
C SER A 321 6.74 24.14 -2.71
N LEU A 322 6.56 24.51 -3.98
CA LEU A 322 7.55 24.30 -5.04
C LEU A 322 8.78 25.16 -4.82
N PHE A 323 8.57 26.43 -4.44
CA PHE A 323 9.66 27.34 -4.11
C PHE A 323 10.50 26.82 -2.94
N ASP A 324 9.88 26.26 -1.90
CA ASP A 324 10.56 25.61 -0.77
C ASP A 324 11.37 24.36 -1.22
N CYS A 325 10.99 23.75 -2.33
CA CYS A 325 11.76 22.66 -2.96
C CYS A 325 12.85 23.17 -3.91
N GLY A 326 13.03 24.49 -4.05
CA GLY A 326 13.98 25.12 -4.97
C GLY A 326 13.53 25.14 -6.43
N ILE A 327 12.22 24.96 -6.69
CA ILE A 327 11.63 24.98 -8.02
C ILE A 327 10.86 26.29 -8.21
N ILE A 328 11.27 27.11 -9.15
CA ILE A 328 10.57 28.34 -9.51
C ILE A 328 9.66 28.04 -10.70
N VAL A 329 8.36 28.22 -10.50
CA VAL A 329 7.36 27.98 -11.54
C VAL A 329 7.22 29.14 -12.49
N ASN A 330 6.70 28.87 -13.68
CA ASN A 330 6.34 29.92 -14.64
C ASN A 330 5.21 30.81 -14.09
N LYS A 331 5.55 32.05 -13.74
CA LYS A 331 4.61 33.02 -13.15
C LYS A 331 3.63 33.62 -14.15
N GLN A 332 3.93 33.56 -15.46
CA GLN A 332 3.15 34.16 -16.54
C GLN A 332 2.66 33.10 -17.53
N CYS A 333 2.02 32.07 -17.01
CA CYS A 333 1.54 30.94 -17.78
C CYS A 333 0.22 31.31 -18.51
N PHE A 334 0.30 32.13 -19.59
CA PHE A 334 -0.88 32.55 -20.36
C PHE A 334 -1.35 31.49 -21.37
N ASN A 335 -0.58 30.46 -21.63
CA ASN A 335 -0.90 29.37 -22.54
C ASN A 335 -1.72 28.24 -21.86
N GLN A 336 -2.64 28.59 -20.95
CA GLN A 336 -3.42 27.67 -20.12
C GLN A 336 -4.15 26.60 -20.94
N LEU A 337 -4.79 26.98 -22.06
CA LEU A 337 -5.51 26.03 -22.92
C LEU A 337 -4.54 25.05 -23.58
N GLU A 338 -3.42 25.53 -24.07
CA GLU A 338 -2.39 24.73 -24.73
C GLU A 338 -1.80 23.70 -23.75
N LEU A 339 -1.46 24.10 -22.53
CA LEU A 339 -0.97 23.22 -21.48
C LEU A 339 -2.00 22.15 -21.09
N PHE A 340 -3.27 22.53 -21.02
CA PHE A 340 -4.36 21.58 -20.76
C PHE A 340 -4.54 20.60 -21.92
N GLU A 341 -4.53 21.09 -23.17
CA GLU A 341 -4.62 20.24 -24.37
C GLU A 341 -3.45 19.26 -24.47
N CYS A 342 -2.24 19.72 -24.20
CA CYS A 342 -1.04 18.87 -24.20
C CYS A 342 -1.02 17.88 -23.02
N ALA A 343 -1.72 18.19 -21.93
CA ALA A 343 -1.89 17.26 -20.82
C ALA A 343 -2.92 16.14 -21.10
N LEU A 344 -3.77 16.28 -22.13
CA LEU A 344 -4.67 15.19 -22.52
C LEU A 344 -3.89 13.91 -22.83
N PRO A 345 -4.39 12.72 -22.44
CA PRO A 345 -3.68 11.46 -22.68
C PRO A 345 -3.26 11.27 -24.14
N GLY A 346 -1.98 10.99 -24.38
CA GLY A 346 -1.42 10.78 -25.72
C GLY A 346 -1.23 12.06 -26.55
N ASN A 347 -1.53 13.24 -26.00
CA ASN A 347 -1.38 14.51 -26.70
C ASN A 347 -0.10 15.30 -26.29
N ALA A 348 0.65 14.80 -25.32
CA ALA A 348 1.89 15.41 -24.82
C ALA A 348 2.97 15.55 -25.92
N ILE A 349 2.91 14.75 -26.96
CA ILE A 349 3.78 14.86 -28.13
C ILE A 349 3.67 16.22 -28.84
N ASN A 350 2.58 16.94 -28.64
CA ASN A 350 2.31 18.26 -29.22
C ASN A 350 2.87 19.43 -28.43
N LEU A 351 3.50 19.17 -27.26
CA LEU A 351 4.16 20.19 -26.46
C LEU A 351 5.17 20.97 -27.30
N ASN A 352 5.11 22.29 -27.24
CA ASN A 352 6.04 23.16 -27.91
C ASN A 352 7.45 23.12 -27.30
N SER A 353 8.43 23.60 -28.02
CA SER A 353 9.82 23.61 -27.57
C SER A 353 10.04 24.49 -26.32
N TYR A 354 9.23 25.51 -26.14
CA TYR A 354 9.28 26.41 -24.99
C TYR A 354 8.65 25.81 -23.71
N ASP A 355 7.87 24.75 -23.83
CA ASP A 355 7.29 24.04 -22.67
C ASP A 355 8.16 22.86 -22.22
N LYS A 356 9.28 22.60 -22.90
CA LYS A 356 10.16 21.44 -22.63
C LYS A 356 11.59 21.89 -22.39
N PHE A 357 12.29 21.23 -21.50
CA PHE A 357 13.73 21.40 -21.31
C PHE A 357 14.49 20.11 -21.54
N LEU A 358 15.71 20.23 -22.03
CA LEU A 358 16.61 19.10 -22.24
C LEU A 358 17.31 18.77 -20.92
N THR A 359 17.27 17.49 -20.52
CA THR A 359 17.90 17.00 -19.30
C THR A 359 18.36 15.55 -19.47
N THR A 360 18.99 14.98 -18.43
CA THR A 360 19.33 13.56 -18.39
C THR A 360 18.12 12.74 -17.94
N SER A 361 18.08 11.46 -18.32
CA SER A 361 17.03 10.52 -17.90
C SER A 361 16.87 10.44 -16.39
N ASP A 362 17.98 10.42 -15.65
CA ASP A 362 17.97 10.29 -14.19
C ASP A 362 17.36 11.53 -13.52
N ALA A 363 17.74 12.73 -13.95
CA ALA A 363 17.14 13.95 -13.43
C ALA A 363 15.63 14.02 -13.71
N ALA A 364 15.21 13.63 -14.92
CA ALA A 364 13.79 13.59 -15.27
C ALA A 364 13.00 12.60 -14.40
N ILE A 365 13.53 11.40 -14.16
CA ILE A 365 12.86 10.39 -13.33
C ILE A 365 12.73 10.84 -11.87
N CYS A 366 13.69 11.61 -11.34
CA CYS A 366 13.61 12.14 -9.97
C CYS A 366 12.35 12.98 -9.70
N LEU A 367 11.83 13.67 -10.71
CA LEU A 367 10.61 14.49 -10.62
C LEU A 367 9.31 13.69 -10.84
N LEU A 368 9.38 12.42 -11.21
CA LEU A 368 8.18 11.57 -11.28
C LEU A 368 7.64 11.32 -9.87
N PHE A 369 6.33 11.44 -9.70
CA PHE A 369 5.64 11.15 -8.44
C PHE A 369 5.63 9.64 -8.15
N LYS A 370 5.91 9.22 -6.93
CA LYS A 370 6.25 7.82 -6.61
C LYS A 370 5.38 7.21 -5.52
N GLU A 371 4.64 8.02 -4.79
CA GLU A 371 3.94 7.60 -3.58
C GLU A 371 2.51 7.16 -3.84
N LYS A 372 2.04 6.26 -3.03
CA LYS A 372 0.63 5.84 -2.92
C LYS A 372 0.19 5.87 -1.47
N LEU A 373 -1.11 5.90 -1.27
CA LEU A 373 -1.70 5.72 0.05
C LEU A 373 -1.60 4.26 0.49
N GLN A 374 -1.57 4.06 1.79
CA GLN A 374 -1.71 2.74 2.37
C GLN A 374 -3.13 2.23 2.11
N VAL A 375 -3.24 0.99 1.64
CA VAL A 375 -4.53 0.35 1.35
C VAL A 375 -4.75 -0.84 2.28
N THR A 376 -6.02 -1.15 2.54
CA THR A 376 -6.40 -2.35 3.29
C THR A 376 -5.92 -3.61 2.56
N GLU A 377 -5.31 -4.54 3.29
CA GLU A 377 -4.87 -5.82 2.77
C GLU A 377 -6.07 -6.71 2.38
N ASN A 378 -5.85 -7.58 1.42
CA ASN A 378 -6.85 -8.56 1.02
C ASN A 378 -6.75 -9.81 1.91
N SER A 379 -7.37 -9.76 3.08
CA SER A 379 -7.37 -10.85 4.06
C SER A 379 -8.69 -10.87 4.86
N PRO A 380 -9.13 -12.03 5.34
CA PRO A 380 -10.23 -12.12 6.31
C PRO A 380 -9.82 -11.72 7.74
N PHE A 381 -8.51 -11.69 8.06
CA PHE A 381 -7.97 -11.46 9.42
C PHE A 381 -7.47 -10.02 9.62
N LEU A 382 -8.29 -9.03 9.29
CA LEU A 382 -7.88 -7.63 9.34
C LEU A 382 -7.96 -7.03 10.74
N THR A 383 -6.87 -6.42 11.17
CA THR A 383 -6.84 -5.48 12.30
C THR A 383 -6.86 -4.06 11.74
N TYR A 384 -7.82 -3.23 12.16
CA TYR A 384 -7.98 -1.89 11.63
C TYR A 384 -7.19 -0.86 12.43
N PHE A 385 -6.47 -0.03 11.69
CA PHE A 385 -5.75 1.15 12.16
C PHE A 385 -6.27 2.38 11.44
N THR A 386 -5.85 3.54 11.87
CA THR A 386 -6.18 4.80 11.19
C THR A 386 -4.94 5.31 10.47
N ASP A 387 -5.07 5.60 9.18
CA ASP A 387 -4.01 6.24 8.40
C ASP A 387 -3.85 7.72 8.77
N ARG A 388 -2.94 8.43 8.10
CA ARG A 388 -2.69 9.86 8.36
C ARG A 388 -3.84 10.78 7.93
N GLN A 389 -4.69 10.35 7.03
CA GLN A 389 -5.91 11.06 6.64
C GLN A 389 -7.09 10.74 7.58
N GLY A 390 -6.86 9.89 8.55
CA GLY A 390 -7.87 9.47 9.51
C GLY A 390 -8.85 8.44 8.97
N LEU A 391 -8.45 7.63 7.99
CA LEU A 391 -9.26 6.54 7.44
C LEU A 391 -8.87 5.19 8.01
N PRO A 392 -9.83 4.26 8.16
CA PRO A 392 -9.53 2.91 8.58
C PRO A 392 -8.78 2.14 7.50
N VAL A 393 -7.63 1.61 7.86
CA VAL A 393 -6.80 0.71 7.04
C VAL A 393 -6.66 -0.61 7.76
N GLY A 394 -7.04 -1.71 7.12
CA GLY A 394 -6.92 -3.06 7.64
C GLY A 394 -5.58 -3.69 7.31
N ILE A 395 -4.90 -4.22 8.32
CA ILE A 395 -3.62 -4.91 8.22
C ILE A 395 -3.81 -6.33 8.78
N ASP A 396 -3.34 -7.32 8.05
CA ASP A 396 -3.35 -8.71 8.51
C ASP A 396 -2.12 -9.01 9.37
N MET A 397 -2.35 -9.20 10.65
CA MET A 397 -1.33 -9.51 11.64
C MET A 397 -1.34 -10.99 12.07
N SER A 398 -1.99 -11.87 11.30
CA SER A 398 -2.11 -13.31 11.65
C SER A 398 -0.81 -14.09 11.42
N GLY A 399 0.18 -13.53 10.73
CA GLY A 399 1.41 -14.23 10.34
C GLY A 399 1.20 -15.33 9.29
N LYS A 400 -0.03 -15.53 8.80
CA LYS A 400 -0.30 -16.49 7.71
C LYS A 400 0.23 -15.95 6.39
N GLU A 401 0.79 -16.83 5.56
CA GLU A 401 1.24 -16.46 4.22
C GLU A 401 0.08 -15.95 3.36
N GLY A 402 0.33 -14.94 2.57
CA GLY A 402 -0.63 -14.35 1.66
C GLY A 402 0.03 -13.38 0.69
N GLU A 403 -0.67 -13.06 -0.40
CA GLU A 403 -0.18 -12.10 -1.37
C GLU A 403 -0.04 -10.71 -0.74
N LYS A 404 1.15 -10.11 -0.81
CA LYS A 404 1.43 -8.71 -0.45
C LYS A 404 0.92 -8.27 0.93
N LYS A 405 1.45 -8.89 1.96
CA LYS A 405 1.23 -8.45 3.35
C LYS A 405 2.27 -7.44 3.80
N TYR A 406 1.87 -6.53 4.69
CA TYR A 406 2.78 -5.61 5.38
C TYR A 406 3.64 -6.33 6.42
N THR A 407 3.16 -7.44 6.98
CA THR A 407 3.92 -8.27 7.93
C THR A 407 3.64 -9.75 7.72
N ASN A 408 4.71 -10.55 7.79
CA ASN A 408 4.65 -12.01 7.75
C ASN A 408 4.88 -12.64 9.13
N ASN A 409 5.03 -11.81 10.17
CA ASN A 409 5.27 -12.27 11.54
C ASN A 409 3.99 -12.18 12.37
N SER A 410 3.70 -13.24 13.15
CA SER A 410 2.58 -13.28 14.09
C SER A 410 2.94 -12.73 15.48
N ASN A 411 4.25 -12.57 15.77
CA ASN A 411 4.70 -11.99 17.02
C ASN A 411 4.78 -10.48 16.94
N PHE A 412 4.31 -9.78 17.96
CA PHE A 412 4.37 -8.33 18.02
C PHE A 412 4.62 -7.82 19.44
N PHE A 413 5.20 -6.67 19.55
CA PHE A 413 5.50 -6.00 20.78
C PHE A 413 4.79 -4.64 20.82
N VAL A 414 4.06 -4.36 21.92
CA VAL A 414 3.34 -3.11 22.11
C VAL A 414 4.02 -2.30 23.20
N LEU A 415 4.64 -1.19 22.82
CA LEU A 415 5.33 -0.29 23.74
C LEU A 415 4.59 1.05 23.85
N GLY A 416 4.53 1.57 25.06
CA GLY A 416 3.97 2.90 25.34
C GLY A 416 4.00 3.23 26.82
N PRO A 417 4.06 4.51 27.19
CA PRO A 417 3.99 4.95 28.59
C PRO A 417 2.63 4.63 29.21
N SER A 418 2.50 4.80 30.52
CA SER A 418 1.21 4.67 31.22
C SER A 418 0.21 5.69 30.65
N GLY A 419 -1.04 5.29 30.45
CA GLY A 419 -2.09 6.14 29.87
C GLY A 419 -2.05 6.28 28.33
N SER A 420 -1.07 5.69 27.63
CA SER A 420 -0.96 5.79 26.15
C SER A 420 -1.98 4.98 25.35
N GLY A 421 -2.85 4.21 26.01
CA GLY A 421 -3.88 3.41 25.35
C GLY A 421 -3.47 1.96 24.99
N LYS A 422 -2.37 1.41 25.56
CA LYS A 422 -1.95 0.02 25.32
C LYS A 422 -3.08 -1.00 25.53
N SER A 423 -3.72 -0.97 26.70
CA SER A 423 -4.81 -1.89 27.02
C SER A 423 -6.02 -1.69 26.11
N PHE A 424 -6.34 -0.44 25.73
CA PHE A 424 -7.40 -0.14 24.76
C PHE A 424 -7.09 -0.76 23.38
N TYR A 425 -5.87 -0.62 22.91
CA TYR A 425 -5.42 -1.21 21.65
C TYR A 425 -5.50 -2.74 21.69
N VAL A 426 -5.03 -3.39 22.76
CA VAL A 426 -5.11 -4.85 22.89
C VAL A 426 -6.57 -5.31 22.99
N ASN A 427 -7.44 -4.62 23.72
CA ASN A 427 -8.88 -4.88 23.75
C ASN A 427 -9.50 -4.83 22.35
N SER A 428 -9.14 -3.83 21.53
CA SER A 428 -9.61 -3.75 20.14
C SER A 428 -9.16 -4.94 19.29
N LYS A 429 -7.93 -5.42 19.48
CA LYS A 429 -7.42 -6.62 18.80
C LYS A 429 -8.12 -7.89 19.23
N VAL A 430 -8.24 -8.09 20.52
CA VAL A 430 -8.95 -9.27 21.10
C VAL A 430 -10.36 -9.35 20.51
N ARG A 431 -11.08 -8.22 20.46
CA ARG A 431 -12.40 -8.17 19.84
C ARG A 431 -12.39 -8.65 18.39
N GLN A 432 -11.42 -8.21 17.59
CA GLN A 432 -11.34 -8.60 16.18
C GLN A 432 -11.04 -10.10 16.02
N TRP A 433 -10.12 -10.64 16.83
CA TRP A 433 -9.79 -12.06 16.80
C TRP A 433 -10.94 -12.97 17.26
N VAL A 434 -11.71 -12.55 18.26
CA VAL A 434 -12.94 -13.28 18.66
C VAL A 434 -13.93 -13.36 17.49
N LEU A 435 -14.07 -12.26 16.71
CA LEU A 435 -14.90 -12.25 15.50
C LEU A 435 -14.36 -13.16 14.38
N ASP A 436 -13.09 -13.54 14.46
CA ASP A 436 -12.42 -14.48 13.56
C ASP A 436 -12.42 -15.93 14.10
N ASN A 437 -13.23 -16.22 15.13
CA ASN A 437 -13.29 -17.52 15.83
C ASN A 437 -11.90 -17.99 16.29
N THR A 438 -11.11 -17.08 16.86
CA THR A 438 -9.78 -17.38 17.38
C THR A 438 -9.88 -17.60 18.88
N ASP A 439 -9.28 -18.68 19.39
CA ASP A 439 -9.11 -18.92 20.81
C ASP A 439 -8.08 -17.95 21.40
N ILE A 440 -8.43 -17.31 22.52
CA ILE A 440 -7.62 -16.24 23.08
C ILE A 440 -7.34 -16.55 24.56
N VAL A 441 -6.05 -16.52 24.91
CA VAL A 441 -5.60 -16.60 26.30
C VAL A 441 -4.88 -15.29 26.64
N LEU A 442 -5.34 -14.64 27.72
CA LEU A 442 -4.77 -13.38 28.20
C LEU A 442 -4.19 -13.58 29.60
N VAL A 443 -2.98 -13.09 29.82
CA VAL A 443 -2.38 -12.97 31.15
C VAL A 443 -2.18 -11.49 31.44
N ASP A 444 -2.86 -10.96 32.47
CA ASP A 444 -2.87 -9.55 32.83
C ASP A 444 -2.71 -9.37 34.34
N THR A 445 -1.94 -8.36 34.72
CA THR A 445 -1.73 -8.00 36.13
C THR A 445 -2.66 -6.86 36.59
N GLY A 446 -3.38 -6.21 35.65
CA GLY A 446 -4.10 -4.96 35.90
C GLY A 446 -5.62 -5.04 35.79
N HIS A 447 -6.19 -6.22 35.60
CA HIS A 447 -7.64 -6.44 35.39
C HIS A 447 -8.27 -5.64 34.25
N SER A 448 -7.47 -5.30 33.21
CA SER A 448 -7.89 -4.43 32.09
C SER A 448 -8.86 -5.11 31.12
N TYR A 449 -8.99 -6.45 31.18
CA TYR A 449 -9.73 -7.26 30.20
C TYR A 449 -10.96 -7.95 30.79
N SER A 450 -11.30 -7.74 32.07
CA SER A 450 -12.43 -8.40 32.73
C SER A 450 -13.76 -8.16 32.03
N GLY A 451 -14.08 -6.91 31.67
CA GLY A 451 -15.32 -6.55 30.98
C GLY A 451 -15.43 -7.16 29.58
N MET A 452 -14.31 -7.32 28.87
CA MET A 452 -14.32 -7.99 27.56
C MET A 452 -14.50 -9.50 27.72
N CYS A 453 -13.86 -10.11 28.71
CA CYS A 453 -14.03 -11.54 29.04
C CYS A 453 -15.50 -11.85 29.35
N GLU A 454 -16.16 -11.01 30.15
CA GLU A 454 -17.58 -11.14 30.47
C GLU A 454 -18.47 -10.95 29.22
N TYR A 455 -18.19 -9.92 28.41
CA TYR A 455 -18.96 -9.65 27.19
C TYR A 455 -18.95 -10.80 26.18
N TYR A 456 -17.83 -11.51 26.06
CA TYR A 456 -17.69 -12.67 25.16
C TYR A 456 -17.90 -14.02 25.88
N HIS A 457 -18.43 -14.02 27.10
CA HIS A 457 -18.69 -15.23 27.91
C HIS A 457 -17.43 -16.07 28.14
N GLY A 458 -16.27 -15.41 28.25
CA GLY A 458 -15.01 -16.07 28.54
C GLY A 458 -14.85 -16.46 30.01
N LYS A 459 -13.88 -17.30 30.29
CA LYS A 459 -13.54 -17.70 31.65
C LYS A 459 -12.51 -16.73 32.25
N TYR A 460 -12.92 -15.93 33.24
CA TYR A 460 -12.05 -15.02 33.96
C TYR A 460 -11.55 -15.64 35.24
N ILE A 461 -10.23 -15.86 35.35
CA ILE A 461 -9.58 -16.48 36.49
C ILE A 461 -8.72 -15.45 37.21
N THR A 462 -8.94 -15.25 38.51
CA THR A 462 -8.13 -14.36 39.36
C THR A 462 -7.36 -15.16 40.38
N TYR A 463 -6.11 -14.75 40.60
CA TYR A 463 -5.27 -15.30 41.66
C TYR A 463 -5.28 -14.36 42.87
N SER A 464 -5.46 -14.90 44.06
CA SER A 464 -5.18 -14.25 45.34
C SER A 464 -4.63 -15.26 46.32
N GLU A 465 -3.90 -14.80 47.32
CA GLU A 465 -3.37 -15.69 48.37
C GLU A 465 -4.48 -16.45 49.10
N SER A 466 -5.65 -15.84 49.24
CA SER A 466 -6.84 -16.44 49.87
C SER A 466 -7.62 -17.35 48.89
N LYS A 467 -7.37 -17.29 47.59
CA LYS A 467 -8.06 -18.01 46.55
C LYS A 467 -7.06 -18.45 45.47
N PRO A 468 -6.18 -19.42 45.76
CA PRO A 468 -5.17 -19.86 44.83
C PRO A 468 -5.80 -20.58 43.64
N ILE A 469 -5.19 -20.42 42.44
CA ILE A 469 -5.58 -21.16 41.26
C ILE A 469 -5.06 -22.59 41.44
N SER A 470 -5.98 -23.55 41.56
CA SER A 470 -5.64 -24.96 41.57
C SER A 470 -5.82 -25.53 40.17
N MET A 471 -4.72 -25.90 39.54
CA MET A 471 -4.73 -26.65 38.28
C MET A 471 -4.04 -27.99 38.51
N ASN A 472 -4.76 -29.07 38.25
CA ASN A 472 -4.17 -30.41 38.29
C ASN A 472 -3.72 -30.83 36.86
N PRO A 473 -2.42 -30.71 36.53
CA PRO A 473 -1.91 -31.07 35.21
C PRO A 473 -2.03 -32.55 34.88
N PHE A 474 -2.26 -33.39 35.91
CA PHE A 474 -2.40 -34.82 35.76
C PHE A 474 -3.83 -35.26 35.46
N ARG A 475 -4.82 -34.36 35.60
CA ARG A 475 -6.21 -34.65 35.24
C ARG A 475 -6.41 -34.37 33.75
N ILE A 476 -6.38 -35.42 32.96
CA ILE A 476 -6.50 -35.39 31.50
C ILE A 476 -7.47 -36.46 31.04
N THR A 477 -8.03 -36.29 29.85
CA THR A 477 -8.82 -37.33 29.17
C THR A 477 -7.90 -38.32 28.44
N GLU A 478 -8.44 -39.46 28.04
CA GLU A 478 -7.69 -40.47 27.29
C GLU A 478 -7.25 -39.96 25.93
N GLU A 479 -8.09 -39.10 25.28
CA GLU A 479 -7.77 -38.46 24.01
C GLU A 479 -6.63 -37.43 24.14
N GLU A 480 -6.51 -36.77 25.28
CA GLU A 480 -5.44 -35.82 25.56
C GLU A 480 -4.10 -36.50 25.92
N TYR A 481 -4.12 -37.78 26.26
CA TYR A 481 -2.94 -38.56 26.62
C TYR A 481 -2.14 -38.97 25.38
N ASN A 482 -1.34 -38.02 24.87
CA ASN A 482 -0.43 -38.21 23.75
C ASN A 482 1.05 -38.11 24.17
N VAL A 483 1.96 -38.36 23.25
CA VAL A 483 3.42 -38.33 23.51
C VAL A 483 3.88 -36.97 24.03
N GLU A 484 3.33 -35.86 23.52
CA GLU A 484 3.68 -34.52 23.97
C GLU A 484 3.23 -34.27 25.42
N LYS A 485 2.01 -34.69 25.76
CA LYS A 485 1.47 -34.57 27.12
C LYS A 485 2.25 -35.42 28.10
N LYS A 486 2.59 -36.64 27.72
CA LYS A 486 3.44 -37.54 28.53
C LYS A 486 4.81 -36.89 28.80
N ASN A 487 5.46 -36.35 27.79
CA ASN A 487 6.75 -35.66 27.93
C ASN A 487 6.65 -34.41 28.80
N PHE A 488 5.58 -33.64 28.66
CA PHE A 488 5.29 -32.49 29.53
C PHE A 488 5.17 -32.90 30.99
N LEU A 489 4.37 -33.91 31.30
CA LEU A 489 4.19 -34.40 32.67
C LEU A 489 5.49 -34.94 33.25
N LYS A 490 6.25 -35.68 32.46
CA LYS A 490 7.58 -36.19 32.86
C LYS A 490 8.52 -35.03 33.21
N SER A 491 8.59 -34.02 32.36
CA SER A 491 9.41 -32.82 32.59
C SER A 491 8.97 -32.04 33.82
N LEU A 492 7.67 -31.92 34.05
CA LEU A 492 7.12 -31.27 35.23
C LEU A 492 7.48 -32.01 36.53
N ILE A 493 7.37 -33.37 36.54
CA ILE A 493 7.76 -34.19 37.69
C ILE A 493 9.25 -34.03 37.99
N PHE A 494 10.11 -34.07 36.97
CA PHE A 494 11.54 -33.89 37.15
C PHE A 494 11.88 -32.48 37.63
N LEU A 495 11.20 -31.44 37.13
CA LEU A 495 11.36 -30.06 37.59
C LEU A 495 11.02 -29.92 39.08
N ILE A 496 9.92 -30.53 39.52
CA ILE A 496 9.49 -30.51 40.93
C ILE A 496 10.45 -31.33 41.81
N TRP A 497 10.91 -32.49 41.32
CA TRP A 497 11.75 -33.41 42.09
C TRP A 497 13.21 -32.96 42.19
N LYS A 498 13.78 -32.48 41.06
CA LYS A 498 15.22 -32.19 40.97
C LYS A 498 15.54 -30.70 40.82
N GLY A 499 14.54 -29.86 40.59
CA GLY A 499 14.72 -28.46 40.30
C GLY A 499 15.18 -28.17 38.86
N ALA A 500 15.26 -26.89 38.47
CA ALA A 500 15.55 -26.47 37.11
C ALA A 500 16.95 -26.87 36.59
N ASN A 501 17.90 -27.08 37.49
CA ASN A 501 19.30 -27.43 37.16
C ASN A 501 19.68 -28.88 37.54
N GLY A 502 18.70 -29.71 37.88
CA GLY A 502 18.96 -31.10 38.32
C GLY A 502 19.25 -32.02 37.13
N GLU A 503 20.34 -32.77 37.19
CA GLU A 503 20.65 -33.79 36.19
C GLU A 503 19.73 -34.98 36.30
N VAL A 504 19.11 -35.38 35.19
CA VAL A 504 18.26 -36.57 35.09
C VAL A 504 19.06 -37.67 34.43
N LYS A 505 19.16 -38.81 35.12
CA LYS A 505 19.83 -40.00 34.59
C LYS A 505 18.89 -40.76 33.66
N LYS A 506 19.45 -41.41 32.64
CA LYS A 506 18.68 -42.16 31.64
C LYS A 506 17.79 -43.27 32.30
N GLN A 507 18.29 -43.91 33.34
CA GLN A 507 17.54 -44.92 34.08
C GLN A 507 16.30 -44.33 34.80
N GLU A 508 16.43 -43.08 35.30
CA GLU A 508 15.33 -42.36 35.94
C GLU A 508 14.26 -41.96 34.92
N GLU A 509 14.68 -41.59 33.71
CA GLU A 509 13.75 -41.32 32.62
C GLU A 509 12.95 -42.56 32.22
N GLU A 510 13.61 -43.70 32.05
CA GLU A 510 12.97 -44.96 31.69
C GLU A 510 11.96 -45.42 32.79
N ILE A 511 12.34 -45.30 34.06
CA ILE A 511 11.44 -45.64 35.19
C ILE A 511 10.24 -44.69 35.20
N MET A 512 10.45 -43.39 34.97
CA MET A 512 9.37 -42.40 34.95
C MET A 512 8.40 -42.66 33.80
N ASP A 513 8.90 -42.99 32.61
CA ASP A 513 8.07 -43.34 31.46
C ASP A 513 7.15 -44.52 31.74
N ILE A 514 7.70 -45.57 32.36
CA ILE A 514 6.93 -46.77 32.76
C ILE A 514 5.91 -46.40 33.84
N THR A 515 6.30 -45.55 34.79
CA THR A 515 5.43 -45.16 35.90
C THR A 515 4.24 -44.34 35.42
N ILE A 516 4.45 -43.37 34.53
CA ILE A 516 3.39 -42.53 33.94
C ILE A 516 2.44 -43.40 33.11
N GLU A 517 2.97 -44.33 32.29
CA GLU A 517 2.13 -45.24 31.51
C GLU A 517 1.25 -46.12 32.40
N LYS A 518 1.83 -46.72 33.45
CA LYS A 518 1.05 -47.56 34.41
C LYS A 518 0.00 -46.71 35.14
N TYR A 519 0.37 -45.47 35.55
CA TYR A 519 -0.57 -44.60 36.22
C TYR A 519 -1.79 -44.27 35.34
N TYR A 520 -1.58 -43.88 34.09
CA TYR A 520 -2.67 -43.53 33.19
C TYR A 520 -3.43 -44.74 32.67
N SER A 521 -2.78 -45.89 32.49
CA SER A 521 -3.48 -47.16 32.22
C SER A 521 -4.47 -47.50 33.34
N PHE A 522 -4.05 -47.32 34.59
CA PHE A 522 -4.96 -47.53 35.74
C PHE A 522 -5.98 -46.37 35.87
N TYR A 523 -5.58 -45.16 35.61
CA TYR A 523 -6.46 -43.96 35.70
C TYR A 523 -7.62 -44.02 34.69
N PHE A 524 -7.36 -44.44 33.47
CA PHE A 524 -8.41 -44.57 32.45
C PHE A 524 -9.21 -45.86 32.58
N HIS A 525 -8.57 -46.92 33.01
CA HIS A 525 -9.20 -48.25 33.12
C HIS A 525 -9.00 -48.85 34.52
N PRO A 526 -9.56 -48.22 35.56
CA PRO A 526 -9.30 -48.60 36.96
C PRO A 526 -9.81 -50.01 37.31
N PHE A 527 -10.68 -50.57 36.50
CA PHE A 527 -11.28 -51.90 36.72
C PHE A 527 -10.80 -52.96 35.71
N ASN A 528 -9.74 -52.64 34.97
CA ASN A 528 -9.17 -53.61 34.04
C ASN A 528 -8.52 -54.75 34.79
N GLY A 529 -9.01 -55.97 34.57
CA GLY A 529 -8.57 -57.19 35.29
C GLY A 529 -9.46 -57.63 36.44
N TYR A 530 -10.50 -56.89 36.84
CA TYR A 530 -11.50 -57.29 37.81
C TYR A 530 -12.60 -58.13 37.15
N SER A 531 -13.08 -59.19 37.88
CA SER A 531 -14.24 -59.96 37.45
C SER A 531 -15.53 -59.14 37.59
N ASP A 532 -16.59 -59.52 36.86
CA ASP A 532 -17.86 -58.78 36.89
C ASP A 532 -18.50 -58.77 38.30
N ALA A 533 -18.29 -59.77 39.09
CA ALA A 533 -18.73 -59.85 40.51
C ALA A 533 -17.96 -58.82 41.38
N GLU A 534 -16.67 -58.69 41.19
CA GLU A 534 -15.85 -57.69 41.91
C GLU A 534 -16.19 -56.28 41.51
N LYS A 535 -16.49 -56.04 40.24
CA LYS A 535 -16.95 -54.69 39.72
C LYS A 535 -18.27 -54.29 40.34
N GLU A 536 -19.23 -55.24 40.47
CA GLU A 536 -20.53 -54.96 41.06
C GLU A 536 -20.43 -54.73 42.58
N ALA A 537 -19.59 -55.46 43.30
CA ALA A 537 -19.32 -55.16 44.70
C ALA A 537 -18.66 -53.79 44.94
N ILE A 538 -17.75 -53.40 44.08
CA ILE A 538 -17.13 -52.06 44.14
C ILE A 538 -18.18 -50.97 43.82
N ARG A 539 -19.05 -51.22 42.86
CA ARG A 539 -20.14 -50.31 42.47
C ARG A 539 -21.13 -50.08 43.59
N GLU A 540 -21.57 -51.17 44.28
CA GLU A 540 -22.46 -51.08 45.43
C GLU A 540 -21.82 -50.31 46.59
N ASN A 541 -20.53 -50.48 46.86
CA ASN A 541 -19.82 -49.71 47.89
C ASN A 541 -19.70 -48.24 47.53
N LEU A 542 -19.39 -47.89 46.27
CA LEU A 542 -19.32 -46.55 45.82
C LEU A 542 -20.68 -45.82 45.82
N LEU A 543 -21.77 -46.53 45.50
CA LEU A 543 -23.13 -46.03 45.60
C LEU A 543 -23.56 -45.72 47.03
N LEU A 544 -23.16 -46.57 47.97
CA LEU A 544 -23.40 -46.36 49.41
C LEU A 544 -22.63 -45.12 49.91
N GLU A 545 -21.38 -44.97 49.52
CA GLU A 545 -20.57 -43.79 49.84
C GLU A 545 -21.15 -42.51 49.26
N PHE A 546 -21.71 -42.57 48.04
CA PHE A 546 -22.39 -41.47 47.38
C PHE A 546 -23.69 -41.05 48.07
N GLN A 547 -24.47 -42.03 48.59
CA GLN A 547 -25.73 -41.77 49.31
C GLN A 547 -25.53 -41.18 50.71
N VAL A 548 -24.50 -41.56 51.41
CA VAL A 548 -24.18 -41.02 52.74
C VAL A 548 -23.76 -39.57 52.71
N ASN A 549 -23.20 -39.13 51.59
CA ASN A 549 -22.66 -37.77 51.45
C ASN A 549 -23.64 -36.71 50.93
N GLU A 550 -24.92 -37.02 50.73
CA GLU A 550 -25.90 -36.07 50.20
C GLU A 550 -26.33 -34.94 51.17
N GLU A 551 -26.15 -35.15 52.48
CA GLU A 551 -26.69 -34.24 53.50
C GLU A 551 -25.72 -33.18 54.06
N GLU A 552 -24.42 -33.17 53.74
CA GLU A 552 -23.42 -32.33 54.44
C GLU A 552 -22.58 -31.34 53.60
N PHE A 553 -22.88 -31.05 52.34
CA PHE A 553 -21.90 -30.36 51.48
C PHE A 553 -22.19 -28.91 51.14
N GLU A 554 -21.36 -28.00 51.67
CA GLU A 554 -21.32 -26.55 51.32
C GLU A 554 -20.06 -26.10 50.53
N ASN A 555 -19.08 -26.97 50.20
CA ASN A 555 -17.79 -26.56 49.59
C ASN A 555 -17.58 -27.01 48.13
N GLU A 556 -16.96 -26.15 47.31
CA GLU A 556 -16.62 -26.43 45.90
C GLU A 556 -15.72 -27.69 45.72
N ARG A 557 -14.86 -27.99 46.70
CA ARG A 557 -13.97 -29.13 46.69
C ARG A 557 -14.74 -30.47 46.71
N GLU A 558 -15.80 -30.48 47.45
CA GLU A 558 -16.68 -31.64 47.61
C GLU A 558 -17.58 -31.86 46.40
N LYS A 559 -17.97 -30.79 45.69
CA LYS A 559 -18.63 -30.91 44.39
C LYS A 559 -17.72 -31.54 43.32
N GLU A 560 -16.44 -31.28 43.40
CA GLU A 560 -15.45 -31.83 42.47
C GLU A 560 -15.16 -33.31 42.78
N GLU A 561 -15.11 -33.68 44.05
CA GLU A 561 -15.01 -35.08 44.49
C GLU A 561 -16.24 -35.92 44.08
N ARG A 562 -17.45 -35.33 44.16
CA ARG A 562 -18.69 -35.96 43.65
C ARG A 562 -18.64 -36.20 42.14
N LYS A 563 -18.13 -35.24 41.40
CA LYS A 563 -18.00 -35.38 39.95
C LYS A 563 -17.05 -36.50 39.58
N ILE A 564 -15.93 -36.63 40.30
CA ILE A 564 -14.97 -37.72 40.14
C ILE A 564 -15.60 -39.07 40.50
N LEU A 565 -16.41 -39.12 41.57
CA LEU A 565 -17.10 -40.34 42.00
C LEU A 565 -18.19 -40.75 41.00
N SER A 566 -18.96 -39.80 40.45
CA SER A 566 -19.95 -40.08 39.42
C SER A 566 -19.31 -40.59 38.11
N GLU A 567 -18.17 -40.02 37.71
CA GLU A 567 -17.40 -40.48 36.55
C GLU A 567 -16.83 -41.91 36.75
N LYS A 568 -16.47 -42.28 38.00
CA LYS A 568 -16.07 -43.67 38.35
C LYS A 568 -17.23 -44.63 38.24
N ILE A 569 -18.42 -44.26 38.71
CA ILE A 569 -19.62 -45.08 38.63
C ILE A 569 -20.04 -45.30 37.17
N GLU A 570 -19.95 -44.24 36.34
CA GLU A 570 -20.23 -44.34 34.89
C GLU A 570 -19.27 -45.28 34.16
N LYS A 571 -18.01 -45.33 34.56
CA LYS A 571 -17.01 -46.25 33.98
C LYS A 571 -17.20 -47.72 34.40
N LEU A 572 -18.06 -48.01 35.39
CA LEU A 572 -18.45 -49.35 35.80
C LEU A 572 -19.69 -49.87 35.06
N GLN A 573 -20.40 -48.99 34.35
CA GLN A 573 -21.45 -49.36 33.40
C GLN A 573 -20.83 -49.78 32.05
#